data_3268d2afdbb94f1a840145e1423d7dfd
#
_entry.id   3268d2afdbb94f1a840145e1423d7dfd
#
_cell.length_a   1.000
_cell.length_b   1.000
_cell.length_c   1.000
_cell.angle_alpha   90.00
_cell.angle_beta   90.00
_cell.angle_gamma   90.00
#
_symmetry.space_group_name_H-M   'P 1'
#
loop_
_entity.id
_entity.type
_entity.pdbx_description
1 polymer ?
#
loop_
_entity_poly.entity_id
_entity_poly.type
_entity_poly.pdbx_seq_one_letter_code
_entity_poly.pdbx_strand_id
1 'polypeptide(L)'
;METKGLTALRISLASPQTIMSWSYGEVLKPETINYRRLRPEKDGLFCEAIFGPTRDWQCYCGKYKNPRYKGITCEKCGVEVTRSSVRRERMGHIGLASPVAHIWYTRRIPSQMGMLLDISRRNLDRVLYFAQYIVTYVDEEARKKALQRLEDEITVSEREQASDINSKIVEIKTRRDASIAELKQKQASLEQGYDEGIAEQLDPIIKEGQRLER
;
A
#
# COMPACT_ATOMS: atom_id res chain seq x y z
N MET A 1 -49.30 10.21 7.55
CA MET A 1 -49.25 10.96 6.27
C MET A 1 -50.38 10.44 5.38
N GLU A 2 -51.32 11.27 5.07
CA GLU A 2 -52.35 10.92 4.11
C GLU A 2 -51.77 10.92 2.71
N THR A 3 -51.81 9.81 2.02
CA THR A 3 -51.27 9.62 0.65
C THR A 3 -52.22 10.10 -0.43
N LYS A 4 -53.32 10.76 -0.07
CA LYS A 4 -54.31 11.31 -1.02
C LYS A 4 -53.70 12.44 -1.83
N GLY A 5 -53.44 12.18 -3.12
CA GLY A 5 -52.97 13.17 -4.08
C GLY A 5 -51.55 12.96 -4.62
N LEU A 6 -50.83 11.90 -4.20
CA LEU A 6 -49.53 11.56 -4.76
C LEU A 6 -49.71 10.90 -6.13
N THR A 7 -49.25 11.56 -7.20
CA THR A 7 -49.28 11.05 -8.58
C THR A 7 -47.98 10.34 -8.95
N ALA A 8 -46.85 10.69 -8.35
CA ALA A 8 -45.54 10.09 -8.61
C ALA A 8 -44.60 10.28 -7.43
N LEU A 9 -43.67 9.33 -7.31
CA LEU A 9 -42.56 9.39 -6.37
C LEU A 9 -41.23 9.42 -7.13
N ARG A 10 -40.39 10.42 -6.84
CA ARG A 10 -39.06 10.52 -7.41
C ARG A 10 -37.99 10.22 -6.35
N ILE A 11 -37.12 9.27 -6.65
CA ILE A 11 -35.96 8.93 -5.83
C ILE A 11 -34.72 9.59 -6.46
N SER A 12 -33.99 10.38 -5.69
CA SER A 12 -32.76 11.05 -6.12
C SER A 12 -31.74 11.06 -5.00
N LEU A 13 -30.47 11.28 -5.35
CA LEU A 13 -29.41 11.48 -4.38
C LEU A 13 -29.50 12.87 -3.75
N ALA A 14 -29.29 12.95 -2.44
CA ALA A 14 -29.17 14.21 -1.75
C ALA A 14 -27.75 14.79 -1.92
N SER A 15 -27.67 16.09 -2.19
CA SER A 15 -26.39 16.79 -2.19
C SER A 15 -25.85 16.95 -0.75
N PRO A 16 -24.54 17.16 -0.54
CA PRO A 16 -24.00 17.48 0.77
C PRO A 16 -24.71 18.65 1.45
N GLN A 17 -25.05 19.70 0.70
CA GLN A 17 -25.79 20.87 1.20
C GLN A 17 -27.20 20.50 1.68
N THR A 18 -27.87 19.61 0.95
CA THR A 18 -29.20 19.10 1.35
C THR A 18 -29.10 18.27 2.63
N ILE A 19 -28.09 17.43 2.77
CA ILE A 19 -27.86 16.65 4.00
C ILE A 19 -27.58 17.58 5.18
N MET A 20 -26.76 18.61 5.00
CA MET A 20 -26.50 19.62 6.02
C MET A 20 -27.74 20.37 6.45
N SER A 21 -28.65 20.69 5.51
CA SER A 21 -29.93 21.36 5.84
C SER A 21 -30.89 20.50 6.65
N TRP A 22 -30.79 19.17 6.54
CA TRP A 22 -31.61 18.23 7.32
C TRP A 22 -31.01 17.90 8.69
N SER A 23 -29.72 18.17 8.87
CA SER A 23 -28.97 17.75 10.04
C SER A 23 -29.22 18.65 11.23
N TYR A 24 -29.41 18.05 12.40
CA TYR A 24 -29.47 18.73 13.69
C TYR A 24 -28.12 18.88 14.39
N GLY A 25 -27.06 18.31 13.80
CA GLY A 25 -25.70 18.44 14.32
C GLY A 25 -24.75 17.39 13.76
N GLU A 26 -23.46 17.61 14.00
CA GLU A 26 -22.39 16.72 13.58
C GLU A 26 -22.08 15.67 14.64
N VAL A 27 -21.93 14.41 14.21
CA VAL A 27 -21.50 13.31 15.06
C VAL A 27 -19.99 13.23 15.00
N LEU A 28 -19.31 13.50 16.11
CA LEU A 28 -17.85 13.57 16.20
C LEU A 28 -17.21 12.30 16.76
N LYS A 29 -18.01 11.46 17.46
CA LYS A 29 -17.51 10.27 18.15
C LYS A 29 -18.21 9.01 17.67
N PRO A 30 -17.50 7.89 17.55
CA PRO A 30 -18.07 6.61 17.15
C PRO A 30 -18.88 5.92 18.27
N GLU A 31 -18.75 6.38 19.50
CA GLU A 31 -19.42 5.79 20.64
C GLU A 31 -20.94 5.98 20.57
N THR A 32 -21.68 4.94 20.98
CA THR A 32 -23.14 4.95 21.02
C THR A 32 -23.66 5.29 22.40
N ILE A 33 -23.35 4.46 23.38
CA ILE A 33 -23.77 4.60 24.78
C ILE A 33 -22.57 4.42 25.71
N ASN A 34 -22.62 5.09 26.83
CA ASN A 34 -21.69 4.84 27.94
C ASN A 34 -22.11 3.55 28.67
N TYR A 35 -21.27 2.51 28.61
CA TYR A 35 -21.58 1.18 29.16
C TYR A 35 -21.80 1.16 30.68
N ARG A 36 -21.20 2.12 31.43
CA ARG A 36 -21.38 2.24 32.89
C ARG A 36 -22.70 2.90 33.26
N ARG A 37 -23.10 3.93 32.50
CA ARG A 37 -24.29 4.74 32.79
C ARG A 37 -25.51 4.33 31.97
N LEU A 38 -25.32 3.48 30.96
CA LEU A 38 -26.32 3.06 29.98
C LEU A 38 -27.07 4.26 29.35
N ARG A 39 -26.34 5.35 29.12
CA ARG A 39 -26.86 6.59 28.54
C ARG A 39 -26.09 6.93 27.28
N PRO A 40 -26.73 7.57 26.28
CA PRO A 40 -26.08 8.04 25.09
C PRO A 40 -24.86 8.92 25.40
N GLU A 41 -23.76 8.67 24.68
CA GLU A 41 -22.55 9.51 24.79
C GLU A 41 -22.78 10.83 24.09
N LYS A 42 -22.22 11.93 24.64
CA LYS A 42 -22.29 13.24 24.04
C LYS A 42 -21.46 13.24 22.74
N ASP A 43 -22.00 13.86 21.69
CA ASP A 43 -21.43 13.96 20.35
C ASP A 43 -21.22 12.60 19.65
N GLY A 44 -21.80 11.52 20.20
CA GLY A 44 -21.79 10.19 19.64
C GLY A 44 -22.99 9.90 18.74
N LEU A 45 -23.04 8.65 18.23
CA LEU A 45 -24.07 8.20 17.28
C LEU A 45 -25.50 8.23 17.85
N PHE A 46 -25.67 8.29 19.17
CA PHE A 46 -26.97 8.39 19.86
C PHE A 46 -27.13 9.66 20.69
N CYS A 47 -26.34 10.68 20.44
CA CYS A 47 -26.32 11.93 21.20
C CYS A 47 -27.73 12.53 21.34
N GLU A 48 -28.12 12.83 22.56
CA GLU A 48 -29.42 13.44 22.83
C GLU A 48 -29.52 14.90 22.37
N ALA A 49 -28.41 15.61 22.32
CA ALA A 49 -28.39 16.99 21.83
C ALA A 49 -28.66 17.07 20.31
N ILE A 50 -28.20 16.06 19.55
CA ILE A 50 -28.40 15.99 18.08
C ILE A 50 -29.76 15.37 17.76
N PHE A 51 -30.04 14.19 18.29
CA PHE A 51 -31.21 13.40 17.90
C PHE A 51 -32.45 13.63 18.78
N GLY A 52 -32.29 14.25 19.93
CA GLY A 52 -33.35 14.45 20.90
C GLY A 52 -33.26 13.55 22.14
N PRO A 53 -34.10 13.78 23.14
CA PRO A 53 -34.07 13.11 24.43
C PRO A 53 -34.46 11.62 24.29
N THR A 54 -33.91 10.77 25.16
CA THR A 54 -34.31 9.36 25.27
C THR A 54 -35.60 9.16 26.06
N ARG A 55 -35.93 10.10 26.90
CA ARG A 55 -37.18 10.09 27.72
C ARG A 55 -38.00 11.31 27.37
N ASP A 56 -39.32 11.14 27.31
CA ASP A 56 -40.24 12.21 27.02
C ASP A 56 -40.10 13.36 28.04
N TRP A 57 -40.01 14.57 27.52
CA TRP A 57 -39.97 15.81 28.29
C TRP A 57 -38.85 15.92 29.32
N GLN A 58 -37.75 15.22 29.11
CA GLN A 58 -36.60 15.22 30.01
C GLN A 58 -35.31 15.50 29.26
N CYS A 59 -34.51 16.46 29.74
CA CYS A 59 -33.17 16.67 29.21
C CYS A 59 -32.16 15.66 29.82
N TYR A 60 -30.99 15.51 29.16
CA TYR A 60 -29.95 14.57 29.59
C TYR A 60 -29.49 14.76 31.04
N CYS A 61 -29.24 16.02 31.47
CA CYS A 61 -28.76 16.31 32.81
C CYS A 61 -29.85 16.24 33.89
N GLY A 62 -31.14 16.15 33.50
CA GLY A 62 -32.27 16.09 34.43
C GLY A 62 -32.70 17.43 35.03
N LYS A 63 -32.17 18.57 34.57
CA LYS A 63 -32.57 19.91 35.00
C LYS A 63 -34.04 20.17 34.67
N TYR A 64 -34.48 19.78 33.48
CA TYR A 64 -35.85 19.88 33.02
C TYR A 64 -36.47 18.50 32.88
N LYS A 65 -37.62 18.22 33.54
CA LYS A 65 -38.26 16.91 33.56
C LYS A 65 -39.79 16.94 33.31
N ASN A 66 -40.35 18.10 33.00
CA ASN A 66 -41.80 18.24 32.87
C ASN A 66 -42.20 18.77 31.48
N PRO A 67 -43.41 18.42 30.96
CA PRO A 67 -43.96 18.90 29.70
C PRO A 67 -44.08 20.43 29.61
N ARG A 68 -44.17 21.13 30.73
CA ARG A 68 -44.26 22.59 30.77
C ARG A 68 -43.03 23.30 30.23
N TYR A 69 -41.89 22.59 30.13
CA TYR A 69 -40.63 23.10 29.56
C TYR A 69 -40.45 22.71 28.07
N LYS A 70 -41.54 22.32 27.41
CA LYS A 70 -41.54 21.94 25.98
C LYS A 70 -40.86 23.00 25.13
N GLY A 71 -39.96 22.58 24.25
CA GLY A 71 -39.24 23.41 23.30
C GLY A 71 -38.05 24.20 23.86
N ILE A 72 -37.80 24.10 25.18
CA ILE A 72 -36.64 24.75 25.80
C ILE A 72 -35.41 23.87 25.57
N THR A 73 -34.34 24.46 25.07
CA THR A 73 -33.02 23.83 24.98
C THR A 73 -32.29 24.05 26.31
N CYS A 74 -31.85 22.96 26.93
CA CYS A 74 -31.15 23.01 28.21
C CYS A 74 -29.77 23.65 28.08
N GLU A 75 -29.49 24.74 28.80
CA GLU A 75 -28.19 25.45 28.72
C GLU A 75 -27.02 24.58 29.21
N LYS A 76 -27.30 23.60 30.11
CA LYS A 76 -26.26 22.71 30.66
C LYS A 76 -25.84 21.57 29.74
N CYS A 77 -26.81 20.93 29.06
CA CYS A 77 -26.57 19.73 28.28
C CYS A 77 -26.91 19.85 26.79
N GLY A 78 -27.45 20.97 26.34
CA GLY A 78 -27.80 21.24 24.96
C GLY A 78 -28.98 20.42 24.41
N VAL A 79 -29.68 19.65 25.25
CA VAL A 79 -30.83 18.82 24.83
C VAL A 79 -32.10 19.61 24.84
N GLU A 80 -32.85 19.58 23.76
CA GLU A 80 -34.18 20.16 23.67
C GLU A 80 -35.20 19.30 24.40
N VAL A 81 -36.06 19.92 25.23
CA VAL A 81 -37.11 19.22 25.97
C VAL A 81 -38.30 18.96 25.05
N THR A 82 -38.36 17.77 24.48
CA THR A 82 -39.41 17.32 23.56
C THR A 82 -39.74 15.83 23.79
N ARG A 83 -40.61 15.28 22.95
CA ARG A 83 -40.92 13.85 23.02
C ARG A 83 -39.74 13.02 22.44
N SER A 84 -39.55 11.83 22.97
CA SER A 84 -38.52 10.90 22.49
C SER A 84 -38.77 10.40 21.08
N SER A 85 -39.99 10.47 20.55
CA SER A 85 -40.35 10.11 19.18
C SER A 85 -39.57 10.89 18.14
N VAL A 86 -39.13 12.13 18.43
CA VAL A 86 -38.33 12.95 17.51
C VAL A 86 -36.99 12.29 17.12
N ARG A 87 -36.49 11.35 17.92
CA ARG A 87 -35.28 10.59 17.63
C ARG A 87 -35.40 9.72 16.36
N ARG A 88 -36.60 9.40 15.93
CA ARG A 88 -36.88 8.66 14.71
C ARG A 88 -36.99 9.57 13.49
N GLU A 89 -37.09 10.87 13.68
CA GLU A 89 -37.29 11.89 12.63
C GLU A 89 -36.04 12.71 12.38
N ARG A 90 -35.29 13.03 13.46
CA ARG A 90 -34.10 13.87 13.38
C ARG A 90 -32.92 13.13 12.78
N MET A 91 -32.23 13.82 11.88
CA MET A 91 -31.00 13.34 11.24
C MET A 91 -29.80 14.14 11.75
N GLY A 92 -28.67 13.47 11.85
CA GLY A 92 -27.36 14.08 12.04
C GLY A 92 -26.50 13.80 10.83
N HIS A 93 -25.32 14.40 10.78
CA HIS A 93 -24.35 14.14 9.73
C HIS A 93 -22.97 13.79 10.32
N ILE A 94 -22.14 13.16 9.50
CA ILE A 94 -20.74 12.87 9.79
C ILE A 94 -19.93 13.57 8.71
N GLY A 95 -19.05 14.49 9.12
CA GLY A 95 -18.08 15.11 8.24
C GLY A 95 -17.00 14.09 7.85
N LEU A 96 -16.87 13.80 6.55
CA LEU A 96 -15.82 12.91 6.07
C LEU A 96 -14.51 13.68 5.92
N ALA A 97 -13.38 13.06 6.29
CA ALA A 97 -12.04 13.64 6.16
C ALA A 97 -11.65 13.87 4.69
N SER A 98 -12.18 13.04 3.77
CA SER A 98 -11.99 13.18 2.33
C SER A 98 -13.27 12.79 1.59
N PRO A 99 -13.50 13.33 0.35
CA PRO A 99 -14.64 12.94 -0.47
C PRO A 99 -14.62 11.42 -0.76
N VAL A 100 -15.79 10.78 -0.67
CA VAL A 100 -15.98 9.37 -0.97
C VAL A 100 -16.96 9.20 -2.12
N ALA A 101 -16.67 8.32 -3.06
CA ALA A 101 -17.55 8.02 -4.18
C ALA A 101 -18.79 7.26 -3.71
N HIS A 102 -19.97 7.67 -4.20
CA HIS A 102 -21.22 7.01 -3.86
C HIS A 102 -21.29 5.61 -4.48
N ILE A 103 -21.75 4.65 -3.69
CA ILE A 103 -21.79 3.21 -4.06
C ILE A 103 -22.65 2.93 -5.31
N TRP A 104 -23.66 3.74 -5.61
CA TRP A 104 -24.49 3.58 -6.81
C TRP A 104 -23.71 3.74 -8.11
N TYR A 105 -22.65 4.55 -8.13
CA TYR A 105 -21.81 4.75 -9.30
C TYR A 105 -20.68 3.71 -9.42
N THR A 106 -20.28 3.11 -8.31
CA THR A 106 -19.10 2.25 -8.25
C THR A 106 -19.46 0.76 -8.22
N ARG A 107 -20.43 0.38 -7.35
CA ARG A 107 -20.74 -1.04 -7.07
C ARG A 107 -21.88 -1.63 -7.88
N ARG A 108 -22.62 -0.83 -8.63
CA ARG A 108 -23.65 -1.34 -9.55
C ARG A 108 -23.00 -2.16 -10.68
N ILE A 109 -23.67 -3.17 -11.17
CA ILE A 109 -23.21 -4.00 -12.29
C ILE A 109 -24.10 -3.69 -13.50
N PRO A 110 -23.54 -3.16 -14.60
CA PRO A 110 -22.14 -2.70 -14.78
C PRO A 110 -21.84 -1.39 -14.01
N SER A 111 -20.57 -1.20 -13.61
CA SER A 111 -20.13 0.03 -12.94
C SER A 111 -20.11 1.19 -13.94
N GLN A 112 -20.89 2.23 -13.70
CA GLN A 112 -20.94 3.41 -14.58
C GLN A 112 -19.60 4.15 -14.61
N MET A 113 -18.95 4.30 -13.45
CA MET A 113 -17.61 4.92 -13.38
C MET A 113 -16.57 4.07 -14.09
N GLY A 114 -16.61 2.75 -13.92
CA GLY A 114 -15.69 1.83 -14.61
C GLY A 114 -15.79 1.92 -16.12
N MET A 115 -17.02 1.99 -16.65
CA MET A 115 -17.25 2.13 -18.10
C MET A 115 -16.79 3.51 -18.63
N LEU A 116 -17.05 4.60 -17.91
CA LEU A 116 -16.65 5.95 -18.34
C LEU A 116 -15.13 6.13 -18.34
N LEU A 117 -14.44 5.52 -17.41
CA LEU A 117 -12.98 5.64 -17.26
C LEU A 117 -12.22 4.51 -17.96
N ASP A 118 -12.92 3.53 -18.54
CA ASP A 118 -12.35 2.31 -19.10
C ASP A 118 -11.41 1.58 -18.10
N ILE A 119 -11.84 1.54 -16.84
CA ILE A 119 -11.08 0.92 -15.76
C ILE A 119 -11.84 -0.30 -15.25
N SER A 120 -11.11 -1.41 -15.08
CA SER A 120 -11.68 -2.62 -14.47
C SER A 120 -12.17 -2.33 -13.04
N ARG A 121 -13.26 -2.98 -12.63
CA ARG A 121 -13.83 -2.83 -11.29
C ARG A 121 -12.80 -3.02 -10.18
N ARG A 122 -11.91 -4.02 -10.33
CA ARG A 122 -10.86 -4.30 -9.35
C ARG A 122 -9.89 -3.13 -9.19
N ASN A 123 -9.49 -2.51 -10.28
CA ASN A 123 -8.58 -1.37 -10.25
C ASN A 123 -9.30 -0.11 -9.74
N LEU A 124 -10.57 0.07 -10.12
CA LEU A 124 -11.38 1.16 -9.61
C LEU A 124 -11.53 1.08 -8.08
N ASP A 125 -11.83 -0.09 -7.53
CA ASP A 125 -11.92 -0.30 -6.08
C ASP A 125 -10.60 0.03 -5.38
N ARG A 126 -9.45 -0.34 -5.95
CA ARG A 126 -8.14 0.01 -5.38
C ARG A 126 -7.89 1.51 -5.30
N VAL A 127 -8.32 2.25 -6.31
CA VAL A 127 -8.21 3.72 -6.31
C VAL A 127 -9.18 4.34 -5.30
N LEU A 128 -10.44 3.89 -5.27
CA LEU A 128 -11.46 4.42 -4.39
C LEU A 128 -11.21 4.16 -2.90
N TYR A 129 -10.53 3.05 -2.58
CA TYR A 129 -10.13 2.71 -1.20
C TYR A 129 -8.70 3.16 -0.86
N PHE A 130 -8.13 4.08 -1.65
CA PHE A 130 -6.80 4.67 -1.42
C PHE A 130 -5.64 3.68 -1.41
N ALA A 131 -5.80 2.51 -2.05
CA ALA A 131 -4.74 1.52 -2.18
C ALA A 131 -3.81 1.81 -3.36
N GLN A 132 -4.28 2.55 -4.37
CA GLN A 132 -3.53 2.94 -5.55
C GLN A 132 -3.93 4.34 -6.02
N TYR A 133 -3.06 4.95 -6.80
CA TYR A 133 -3.33 6.24 -7.47
C TYR A 133 -3.75 6.00 -8.91
N ILE A 134 -4.57 6.92 -9.44
CA ILE A 134 -4.88 7.01 -10.87
C ILE A 134 -3.99 8.10 -11.49
N VAL A 135 -3.38 7.79 -12.62
CA VAL A 135 -2.61 8.77 -13.38
C VAL A 135 -3.61 9.63 -14.18
N THR A 136 -3.61 10.92 -13.92
CA THR A 136 -4.51 11.87 -14.58
C THR A 136 -3.83 12.68 -15.69
N TYR A 137 -2.50 12.80 -15.61
CA TYR A 137 -1.71 13.56 -16.57
C TYR A 137 -0.29 12.98 -16.64
N VAL A 138 0.26 12.92 -17.84
CA VAL A 138 1.66 12.53 -18.08
C VAL A 138 2.32 13.66 -18.88
N ASP A 139 3.41 14.20 -18.35
CA ASP A 139 4.28 15.11 -19.09
C ASP A 139 5.19 14.30 -20.01
N GLU A 140 4.89 14.30 -21.30
CA GLU A 140 5.61 13.54 -22.33
C GLU A 140 7.04 14.04 -22.52
N GLU A 141 7.33 15.33 -22.30
CA GLU A 141 8.70 15.84 -22.40
C GLU A 141 9.56 15.39 -21.21
N ALA A 142 9.01 15.49 -20.01
CA ALA A 142 9.66 14.98 -18.81
C ALA A 142 9.88 13.46 -18.90
N ARG A 143 8.91 12.72 -19.42
CA ARG A 143 9.00 11.28 -19.67
C ARG A 143 10.14 10.93 -20.63
N LYS A 144 10.24 11.62 -21.79
CA LYS A 144 11.33 11.40 -22.75
C LYS A 144 12.69 11.67 -22.14
N LYS A 145 12.83 12.78 -21.40
CA LYS A 145 14.08 13.11 -20.70
C LYS A 145 14.45 12.07 -19.64
N ALA A 146 13.45 11.56 -18.89
CA ALA A 146 13.68 10.52 -17.91
C ALA A 146 14.08 9.19 -18.55
N LEU A 147 13.47 8.80 -19.66
CA LEU A 147 13.85 7.61 -20.42
C LEU A 147 15.29 7.71 -20.96
N GLN A 148 15.67 8.83 -21.55
CA GLN A 148 17.04 9.05 -22.00
C GLN A 148 18.06 8.91 -20.86
N ARG A 149 17.79 9.53 -19.71
CA ARG A 149 18.67 9.39 -18.53
C ARG A 149 18.82 7.94 -18.08
N LEU A 150 17.71 7.19 -18.04
CA LEU A 150 17.76 5.77 -17.68
C LEU A 150 18.53 4.94 -18.71
N GLU A 151 18.38 5.21 -20.01
CA GLU A 151 19.14 4.56 -21.07
C GLU A 151 20.63 4.87 -20.93
N ASP A 152 21.00 6.12 -20.64
CA ASP A 152 22.38 6.53 -20.40
C ASP A 152 22.96 5.84 -19.15
N GLU A 153 22.21 5.79 -18.05
CA GLU A 153 22.61 5.09 -16.81
C GLU A 153 22.81 3.59 -17.05
N ILE A 154 21.92 2.94 -17.80
CA ILE A 154 22.05 1.53 -18.15
C ILE A 154 23.31 1.30 -18.99
N THR A 155 23.57 2.12 -20.02
CA THR A 155 24.75 1.97 -20.87
C THR A 155 26.05 2.17 -20.10
N VAL A 156 26.11 3.10 -19.15
CA VAL A 156 27.26 3.30 -18.27
C VAL A 156 27.46 2.09 -17.38
N SER A 157 26.40 1.62 -16.72
CA SER A 157 26.45 0.44 -15.83
C SER A 157 26.87 -0.82 -16.59
N GLU A 158 26.37 -1.04 -17.80
CA GLU A 158 26.78 -2.16 -18.65
C GLU A 158 28.26 -2.10 -19.01
N ARG A 159 28.81 -0.90 -19.36
CA ARG A 159 30.23 -0.72 -19.64
C ARG A 159 31.11 -0.98 -18.42
N GLU A 160 30.71 -0.48 -17.27
CA GLU A 160 31.41 -0.74 -15.99
C GLU A 160 31.45 -2.23 -15.68
N GLN A 161 30.32 -2.91 -15.75
CA GLN A 161 30.24 -4.36 -15.53
C GLN A 161 31.08 -5.15 -16.55
N ALA A 162 31.01 -4.78 -17.82
CA ALA A 162 31.84 -5.41 -18.87
C ALA A 162 33.34 -5.20 -18.60
N SER A 163 33.77 -4.02 -18.17
CA SER A 163 35.13 -3.72 -17.77
C SER A 163 35.59 -4.58 -16.60
N ASP A 164 34.77 -4.69 -15.56
CA ASP A 164 35.05 -5.50 -14.36
C ASP A 164 35.15 -7.00 -14.69
N ILE A 165 34.26 -7.47 -15.54
CA ILE A 165 34.32 -8.87 -16.02
C ILE A 165 35.57 -9.12 -16.83
N ASN A 166 35.92 -8.22 -17.76
CA ASN A 166 37.14 -8.35 -18.58
C ASN A 166 38.41 -8.33 -17.72
N SER A 167 38.49 -7.47 -16.71
CA SER A 167 39.62 -7.44 -15.78
C SER A 167 39.77 -8.75 -15.02
N LYS A 168 38.69 -9.32 -14.53
CA LYS A 168 38.68 -10.62 -13.89
C LYS A 168 39.08 -11.77 -14.83
N ILE A 169 38.63 -11.72 -16.09
CA ILE A 169 39.02 -12.71 -17.10
C ILE A 169 40.53 -12.65 -17.36
N VAL A 170 41.10 -11.45 -17.47
CA VAL A 170 42.53 -11.27 -17.62
C VAL A 170 43.30 -11.82 -16.44
N GLU A 171 42.88 -11.50 -15.22
CA GLU A 171 43.47 -12.00 -13.97
C GLU A 171 43.45 -13.54 -13.89
N ILE A 172 42.32 -14.14 -14.22
CA ILE A 172 42.19 -15.61 -14.23
C ILE A 172 43.11 -16.23 -15.32
N LYS A 173 43.19 -15.62 -16.50
CA LYS A 173 44.08 -16.09 -17.57
C LYS A 173 45.54 -16.01 -17.15
N THR A 174 45.99 -14.90 -16.58
CA THR A 174 47.39 -14.75 -16.12
C THR A 174 47.72 -15.75 -15.02
N ARG A 175 46.82 -15.96 -14.08
CA ARG A 175 46.99 -16.96 -13.02
C ARG A 175 47.05 -18.39 -13.57
N ARG A 176 46.20 -18.73 -14.52
CA ARG A 176 46.24 -20.03 -15.24
C ARG A 176 47.56 -20.25 -15.92
N ASP A 177 48.02 -19.22 -16.71
CA ASP A 177 49.24 -19.31 -17.49
C ASP A 177 50.47 -19.41 -16.61
N ALA A 178 50.49 -18.74 -15.44
CA ALA A 178 51.51 -18.88 -14.43
C ALA A 178 51.57 -20.34 -13.86
N SER A 179 50.38 -20.85 -13.52
CA SER A 179 50.31 -22.24 -13.02
C SER A 179 50.74 -23.28 -14.06
N ILE A 180 50.41 -23.08 -15.31
CA ILE A 180 50.91 -23.95 -16.42
C ILE A 180 52.41 -23.87 -16.57
N ALA A 181 52.99 -22.65 -16.44
CA ALA A 181 54.44 -22.48 -16.52
C ALA A 181 55.16 -23.21 -15.35
N GLU A 182 54.64 -23.09 -14.12
CA GLU A 182 55.17 -23.81 -12.98
C GLU A 182 55.11 -25.34 -13.16
N LEU A 183 53.99 -25.86 -13.68
CA LEU A 183 53.85 -27.31 -13.91
C LEU A 183 54.80 -27.80 -14.98
N LYS A 184 55.01 -27.00 -16.08
CA LYS A 184 56.01 -27.33 -17.13
C LYS A 184 57.44 -27.34 -16.56
N GLN A 185 57.77 -26.36 -15.69
CA GLN A 185 59.09 -26.38 -15.01
C GLN A 185 59.29 -27.62 -14.12
N LYS A 186 58.27 -27.97 -13.33
CA LYS A 186 58.29 -29.17 -12.50
C LYS A 186 58.42 -30.43 -13.36
N GLN A 187 57.73 -30.52 -14.48
CA GLN A 187 57.85 -31.65 -15.41
C GLN A 187 59.24 -31.75 -15.97
N ALA A 188 59.81 -30.62 -16.46
CA ALA A 188 61.18 -30.62 -17.00
C ALA A 188 62.24 -31.01 -15.95
N SER A 189 62.10 -30.54 -14.70
CA SER A 189 63.01 -30.91 -13.61
C SER A 189 62.89 -32.39 -13.22
N LEU A 190 61.68 -32.98 -13.28
CA LEU A 190 61.49 -34.42 -13.05
C LEU A 190 62.07 -35.27 -14.18
N GLU A 191 61.91 -34.84 -15.44
CA GLU A 191 62.49 -35.49 -16.61
C GLU A 191 64.02 -35.50 -16.51
N GLN A 192 64.63 -34.34 -16.17
CA GLN A 192 66.09 -34.27 -15.97
C GLN A 192 66.57 -35.15 -14.81
N GLY A 193 65.88 -35.13 -13.66
CA GLY A 193 66.21 -35.97 -12.53
C GLY A 193 66.00 -37.46 -12.82
N TYR A 194 65.05 -37.82 -13.67
CA TYR A 194 64.83 -39.19 -14.12
C TYR A 194 65.96 -39.66 -15.03
N ASP A 195 66.39 -38.81 -16.02
CA ASP A 195 67.48 -39.11 -16.93
C ASP A 195 68.83 -39.22 -16.19
N GLU A 196 69.09 -38.33 -15.22
CA GLU A 196 70.30 -38.39 -14.39
C GLU A 196 70.29 -39.66 -13.48
N GLY A 197 69.13 -40.01 -12.89
CA GLY A 197 69.00 -41.21 -12.06
C GLY A 197 69.13 -42.50 -12.84
N ILE A 198 68.68 -42.53 -14.14
CA ILE A 198 68.91 -43.66 -15.04
C ILE A 198 70.35 -43.74 -15.45
N ALA A 199 70.99 -42.62 -15.77
CA ALA A 199 72.38 -42.55 -16.15
C ALA A 199 73.30 -43.08 -15.00
N GLU A 200 73.03 -42.66 -13.73
CA GLU A 200 73.75 -43.17 -12.57
C GLU A 200 73.57 -44.66 -12.34
N GLN A 201 72.39 -45.22 -12.63
CA GLN A 201 72.16 -46.71 -12.48
C GLN A 201 72.75 -47.52 -13.64
N LEU A 202 72.78 -46.95 -14.85
CA LEU A 202 73.34 -47.62 -16.04
C LEU A 202 74.87 -47.65 -16.04
N ASP A 203 75.53 -46.60 -15.55
CA ASP A 203 76.98 -46.44 -15.56
C ASP A 203 77.73 -47.64 -14.88
N PRO A 204 77.34 -48.13 -13.69
CA PRO A 204 77.97 -49.31 -13.11
C PRO A 204 77.71 -50.58 -13.93
N ILE A 205 76.52 -50.73 -14.55
CA ILE A 205 76.15 -51.89 -15.33
C ILE A 205 76.97 -51.93 -16.66
N ILE A 206 77.11 -50.78 -17.28
CA ILE A 206 77.95 -50.66 -18.50
C ILE A 206 79.41 -50.97 -18.16
N LYS A 207 79.93 -50.45 -17.04
CA LYS A 207 81.31 -50.75 -16.57
C LYS A 207 81.55 -52.21 -16.25
N GLU A 208 80.52 -52.85 -15.68
CA GLU A 208 80.59 -54.29 -15.39
C GLU A 208 80.52 -55.15 -16.66
N GLY A 209 79.68 -54.80 -17.62
CA GLY A 209 79.61 -55.41 -18.94
C GLY A 209 80.94 -55.32 -19.66
N GLN A 210 81.56 -54.14 -19.65
CA GLN A 210 82.89 -53.96 -20.26
C GLN A 210 84.03 -54.74 -19.54
N ARG A 211 83.85 -55.05 -18.28
CA ARG A 211 84.79 -55.89 -17.54
C ARG A 211 84.66 -57.39 -17.87
N LEU A 212 83.46 -57.83 -18.22
CA LEU A 212 83.18 -59.22 -18.59
C LEU A 212 83.58 -59.56 -20.06
N GLU A 213 83.66 -58.48 -20.87
CA GLU A 213 84.15 -58.64 -22.27
C GLU A 213 85.65 -58.61 -22.45
N ARG A 214 86.39 -58.37 -21.35
CA ARG A 214 87.89 -58.48 -21.30
C ARG A 214 88.30 -59.76 -20.60
#